data_052ff696ffc2f36940eb2cd46e039507
#
_entry.id   052ff696ffc2f36940eb2cd46e039507
#
_cell.length_a   1.000
_cell.length_b   1.000
_cell.length_c   1.000
_cell.angle_alpha   90.00
_cell.angle_beta   90.00
_cell.angle_gamma   90.00
#
_symmetry.space_group_name_H-M   'P 1'
#
loop_
_entity.id
_entity.type
_entity.pdbx_description
1 polymer ?
#
loop_
_entity_poly.entity_id
_entity_poly.type
_entity_poly.pdbx_seq_one_letter_code
_entity_poly.pdbx_strand_id
1 'polypeptide(L)'
;ESIQKKVVLYDRDGDYHYDIISAFIKSLRGRDPDAACYWLARMVSAGEDPHFIFRRMLISACEDTGLADPRAVEIVESCAAAFDRVGLPEGRYFLAHAALYLATAPKSNSSMAFFDALSAVEKENAEVPNHLKDSNRDSEGFGHGSGYLYPHAYRDHWVAQQYLPDTLMGRVFYTPSTQGYEKEIRGDVLSRRELQIAAILEKQQQPQDVPAQTGSKNILEEINKAKETKSEFGVNPISEWWIAEHFKNSGEGENLTFSPVDGIRESALDKADRQWKNRLDSNRAEVLLNIRDTMIEMANLLRHYRCLVWNADDGLLLWEVARKTPEGVTCGLCRTEKGCQILEQYSRTLGDLDKPLLQYRPETSSPDFMSSENFKNLM
;
A
#
# COMPACT_ATOMS: atom_id res chain seq x y z
N GLU A 1 58.29 2.90 -33.47
CA GLU A 1 57.48 1.86 -32.81
C GLU A 1 56.03 2.31 -32.76
N SER A 2 55.21 1.85 -33.72
CA SER A 2 53.78 2.13 -33.72
C SER A 2 53.11 1.27 -32.65
N ILE A 3 52.75 1.86 -31.52
CA ILE A 3 51.85 1.23 -30.58
C ILE A 3 50.50 1.09 -31.28
N GLN A 4 50.20 -0.10 -31.80
CA GLN A 4 48.85 -0.45 -32.25
C GLN A 4 47.94 -0.36 -30.99
N LYS A 5 47.22 0.74 -30.86
CA LYS A 5 46.06 0.81 -29.93
C LYS A 5 45.13 -0.33 -30.30
N LYS A 6 44.95 -1.26 -29.40
CA LYS A 6 43.98 -2.35 -29.54
C LYS A 6 42.62 -1.67 -29.81
N VAL A 7 42.12 -1.79 -31.03
CA VAL A 7 40.78 -1.28 -31.35
C VAL A 7 39.79 -2.07 -30.49
N VAL A 8 39.11 -1.36 -29.58
CA VAL A 8 38.04 -1.96 -28.81
C VAL A 8 36.93 -2.27 -29.82
N LEU A 9 36.66 -3.56 -30.03
CA LEU A 9 35.54 -4.00 -30.87
C LEU A 9 34.24 -3.48 -30.26
N TYR A 10 33.68 -2.48 -30.90
CA TYR A 10 32.40 -1.88 -30.56
C TYR A 10 31.75 -1.42 -31.84
N ASP A 11 30.71 -2.13 -32.22
CA ASP A 11 29.89 -1.75 -33.38
C ASP A 11 28.64 -1.03 -32.86
N ARG A 12 28.48 0.25 -33.22
CA ARG A 12 27.35 1.10 -32.74
C ARG A 12 25.98 0.61 -33.20
N ASP A 13 25.93 -0.07 -34.28
CA ASP A 13 24.68 -0.51 -34.93
C ASP A 13 24.49 -2.04 -34.88
N GLY A 14 25.39 -2.77 -34.18
CA GLY A 14 25.41 -4.24 -34.13
C GLY A 14 25.04 -4.84 -32.79
N ASP A 15 24.83 -6.16 -32.78
CA ASP A 15 24.48 -6.96 -31.58
C ASP A 15 25.44 -6.74 -30.41
N TYR A 16 26.71 -6.44 -30.71
CA TYR A 16 27.74 -6.24 -29.68
C TYR A 16 27.55 -4.97 -28.83
N HIS A 17 26.95 -3.91 -29.40
CA HIS A 17 26.54 -2.72 -28.66
C HIS A 17 25.52 -3.07 -27.57
N TYR A 18 24.48 -3.83 -27.95
CA TYR A 18 23.43 -4.24 -27.01
C TYR A 18 23.96 -5.18 -25.95
N ASP A 19 24.95 -6.02 -26.24
CA ASP A 19 25.57 -6.93 -25.28
C ASP A 19 26.34 -6.16 -24.20
N ILE A 20 27.11 -5.12 -24.55
CA ILE A 20 27.87 -4.31 -23.60
C ILE A 20 26.94 -3.51 -22.70
N ILE A 21 25.91 -2.86 -23.24
CA ILE A 21 24.88 -2.17 -22.46
C ILE A 21 24.19 -3.14 -21.51
N SER A 22 23.81 -4.31 -22.00
CA SER A 22 23.19 -5.35 -21.17
C SER A 22 24.09 -5.80 -20.03
N ALA A 23 25.38 -6.00 -20.31
CA ALA A 23 26.37 -6.36 -19.29
C ALA A 23 26.55 -5.24 -18.24
N PHE A 24 26.58 -3.96 -18.67
CA PHE A 24 26.63 -2.82 -17.80
C PHE A 24 25.43 -2.77 -16.85
N ILE A 25 24.20 -2.80 -17.38
CA ILE A 25 22.97 -2.75 -16.58
C ILE A 25 22.87 -3.96 -15.63
N LYS A 26 23.25 -5.16 -16.09
CA LYS A 26 23.28 -6.36 -15.24
C LYS A 26 24.29 -6.24 -14.11
N SER A 27 25.42 -5.57 -14.34
CA SER A 27 26.41 -5.29 -13.29
C SER A 27 25.88 -4.31 -12.24
N LEU A 28 25.16 -3.24 -12.66
CA LEU A 28 24.47 -2.33 -11.74
C LEU A 28 23.42 -3.08 -10.90
N ARG A 29 22.60 -3.89 -11.55
CA ARG A 29 21.56 -4.71 -10.91
C ARG A 29 22.16 -5.73 -9.94
N GLY A 30 23.26 -6.39 -10.36
CA GLY A 30 23.97 -7.40 -9.58
C GLY A 30 24.83 -6.85 -8.44
N ARG A 31 24.91 -5.52 -8.28
CA ARG A 31 25.73 -4.84 -7.26
C ARG A 31 27.22 -5.17 -7.36
N ASP A 32 27.71 -5.23 -8.59
CA ASP A 32 29.13 -5.39 -8.88
C ASP A 32 29.72 -4.06 -9.40
N PRO A 33 30.32 -3.23 -8.53
CA PRO A 33 30.87 -1.94 -8.92
C PRO A 33 32.10 -2.06 -9.85
N ASP A 34 32.88 -3.13 -9.74
CA ASP A 34 34.06 -3.32 -10.56
C ASP A 34 33.66 -3.66 -12.01
N ALA A 35 32.70 -4.58 -12.19
CA ALA A 35 32.15 -4.89 -13.49
C ALA A 35 31.42 -3.69 -14.11
N ALA A 36 30.66 -2.93 -13.31
CA ALA A 36 30.02 -1.71 -13.77
C ALA A 36 31.01 -0.68 -14.28
N CYS A 37 32.10 -0.42 -13.54
CA CYS A 37 33.19 0.46 -13.99
C CYS A 37 33.84 -0.04 -15.28
N TYR A 38 34.09 -1.34 -15.38
CA TYR A 38 34.73 -1.93 -16.56
C TYR A 38 33.86 -1.76 -17.83
N TRP A 39 32.56 -2.10 -17.75
CA TRP A 39 31.67 -1.98 -18.88
C TRP A 39 31.40 -0.53 -19.25
N LEU A 40 31.29 0.38 -18.28
CA LEU A 40 31.22 1.82 -18.51
C LEU A 40 32.46 2.33 -19.24
N ALA A 41 33.64 1.96 -18.79
CA ALA A 41 34.90 2.36 -19.42
C ALA A 41 34.98 1.87 -20.87
N ARG A 42 34.49 0.65 -21.17
CA ARG A 42 34.42 0.12 -22.54
C ARG A 42 33.53 0.97 -23.43
N MET A 43 32.31 1.35 -22.96
CA MET A 43 31.40 2.22 -23.70
C MET A 43 32.02 3.60 -23.97
N VAL A 44 32.58 4.22 -22.95
CA VAL A 44 33.23 5.54 -23.07
C VAL A 44 34.44 5.50 -24.02
N SER A 45 35.26 4.45 -23.95
CA SER A 45 36.41 4.27 -24.83
C SER A 45 36.03 4.04 -26.30
N ALA A 46 34.88 3.45 -26.52
CA ALA A 46 34.32 3.23 -27.85
C ALA A 46 33.61 4.47 -28.40
N GLY A 47 33.47 5.54 -27.60
CA GLY A 47 32.82 6.77 -27.98
C GLY A 47 31.29 6.71 -27.97
N GLU A 48 30.73 5.88 -27.09
CA GLU A 48 29.28 5.83 -26.85
C GLU A 48 28.77 7.19 -26.38
N ASP A 49 27.54 7.54 -26.76
CA ASP A 49 26.88 8.77 -26.34
C ASP A 49 26.65 8.77 -24.82
N PRO A 50 27.26 9.70 -24.07
CA PRO A 50 27.07 9.80 -22.62
C PRO A 50 25.61 9.97 -22.21
N HIS A 51 24.79 10.68 -23.01
CA HIS A 51 23.37 10.84 -22.75
C HIS A 51 22.62 9.51 -22.86
N PHE A 52 23.02 8.66 -23.79
CA PHE A 52 22.47 7.31 -23.88
C PHE A 52 22.80 6.49 -22.62
N ILE A 53 24.06 6.58 -22.13
CA ILE A 53 24.47 5.92 -20.90
C ILE A 53 23.66 6.42 -19.70
N PHE A 54 23.49 7.75 -19.54
CA PHE A 54 22.66 8.34 -18.48
C PHE A 54 21.19 7.92 -18.57
N ARG A 55 20.60 7.89 -19.78
CA ARG A 55 19.23 7.38 -19.96
C ARG A 55 19.07 5.95 -19.46
N ARG A 56 20.06 5.08 -19.73
CA ARG A 56 20.05 3.70 -19.24
C ARG A 56 20.20 3.62 -17.71
N MET A 57 21.03 4.46 -17.12
CA MET A 57 21.18 4.57 -15.66
C MET A 57 19.91 5.09 -14.98
N LEU A 58 19.21 6.07 -15.58
CA LEU A 58 17.92 6.57 -15.07
C LEU A 58 16.85 5.47 -15.04
N ILE A 59 16.77 4.65 -16.07
CA ILE A 59 15.86 3.50 -16.07
C ILE A 59 16.24 2.53 -14.97
N SER A 60 17.52 2.16 -14.83
CA SER A 60 17.99 1.25 -13.77
C SER A 60 17.78 1.82 -12.37
N ALA A 61 17.88 3.14 -12.20
CA ALA A 61 17.59 3.82 -10.94
C ALA A 61 16.13 3.59 -10.50
N CYS A 62 15.17 3.58 -11.41
CA CYS A 62 13.76 3.36 -11.13
C CYS A 62 13.36 1.88 -11.15
N GLU A 63 13.93 1.07 -12.06
CA GLU A 63 13.61 -0.33 -12.27
C GLU A 63 14.25 -1.25 -11.23
N ASP A 64 15.57 -1.06 -10.99
CA ASP A 64 16.38 -1.98 -10.19
C ASP A 64 16.63 -1.48 -8.76
N THR A 65 16.83 -0.17 -8.58
CA THR A 65 17.01 0.45 -7.27
C THR A 65 15.66 0.84 -6.67
N GLY A 66 14.81 1.47 -7.46
CA GLY A 66 13.43 1.79 -7.10
C GLY A 66 13.31 2.48 -5.75
N LEU A 67 12.29 2.13 -5.00
CA LEU A 67 12.03 2.69 -3.67
C LEU A 67 12.95 2.14 -2.56
N ALA A 68 13.82 1.18 -2.85
CA ALA A 68 14.86 0.81 -1.88
C ALA A 68 15.79 2.00 -1.60
N ASP A 69 16.04 2.82 -2.62
CA ASP A 69 16.71 4.12 -2.46
C ASP A 69 16.07 5.18 -3.39
N PRO A 70 15.08 5.94 -2.90
CA PRO A 70 14.39 6.96 -3.67
C PRO A 70 15.28 8.05 -4.26
N ARG A 71 16.48 8.25 -3.69
CA ARG A 71 17.44 9.26 -4.14
C ARG A 71 18.20 8.84 -5.39
N ALA A 72 18.15 7.58 -5.79
CA ALA A 72 18.93 7.07 -6.91
C ALA A 72 18.66 7.83 -8.21
N VAL A 73 17.40 8.12 -8.52
CA VAL A 73 17.02 8.88 -9.71
C VAL A 73 17.53 10.33 -9.65
N GLU A 74 17.46 10.97 -8.50
CA GLU A 74 17.94 12.36 -8.30
C GLU A 74 19.44 12.46 -8.50
N ILE A 75 20.21 11.50 -8.00
CA ILE A 75 21.68 11.47 -8.11
C ILE A 75 22.09 11.26 -9.56
N VAL A 76 21.45 10.33 -10.26
CA VAL A 76 21.76 10.09 -11.68
C VAL A 76 21.43 11.30 -12.53
N GLU A 77 20.27 11.92 -12.30
CA GLU A 77 19.86 13.15 -13.02
C GLU A 77 20.80 14.31 -12.72
N SER A 78 21.19 14.51 -11.45
CA SER A 78 22.15 15.54 -11.08
C SER A 78 23.52 15.34 -11.73
N CYS A 79 23.97 14.08 -11.85
CA CYS A 79 25.20 13.74 -12.57
C CYS A 79 25.06 14.02 -14.07
N ALA A 80 23.93 13.70 -14.70
CA ALA A 80 23.67 14.01 -16.10
C ALA A 80 23.69 15.52 -16.36
N ALA A 81 22.97 16.30 -15.53
CA ALA A 81 22.95 17.75 -15.65
C ALA A 81 24.34 18.41 -15.39
N ALA A 82 25.14 17.84 -14.50
CA ALA A 82 26.51 18.30 -14.28
C ALA A 82 27.43 17.94 -15.45
N PHE A 83 27.24 16.77 -16.08
CA PHE A 83 27.93 16.39 -17.29
C PHE A 83 27.72 17.40 -18.43
N ASP A 84 26.48 17.84 -18.63
CA ASP A 84 26.14 18.83 -19.67
C ASP A 84 26.84 20.18 -19.49
N ARG A 85 27.15 20.55 -18.26
CA ARG A 85 27.87 21.81 -17.97
C ARG A 85 29.36 21.69 -18.16
N VAL A 86 29.93 20.52 -17.90
CA VAL A 86 31.40 20.31 -17.88
C VAL A 86 31.89 19.66 -19.18
N GLY A 87 31.18 18.68 -19.70
CA GLY A 87 31.58 17.94 -20.89
C GLY A 87 32.77 17.02 -20.66
N LEU A 88 33.23 16.38 -21.76
CA LEU A 88 34.42 15.54 -21.76
C LEU A 88 35.71 16.40 -21.85
N PRO A 89 36.84 15.98 -21.26
CA PRO A 89 37.05 14.65 -20.62
C PRO A 89 36.63 14.55 -19.15
N GLU A 90 36.46 15.66 -18.42
CA GLU A 90 36.21 15.67 -16.98
C GLU A 90 34.82 15.13 -16.62
N GLY A 91 33.85 15.22 -17.52
CA GLY A 91 32.50 14.66 -17.38
C GLY A 91 32.48 13.15 -17.09
N ARG A 92 33.58 12.43 -17.32
CA ARG A 92 33.73 11.00 -16.93
C ARG A 92 33.57 10.77 -15.45
N TYR A 93 33.88 11.76 -14.60
CA TYR A 93 33.68 11.64 -13.16
C TYR A 93 32.21 11.53 -12.81
N PHE A 94 31.32 12.23 -13.49
CA PHE A 94 29.88 12.15 -13.24
C PHE A 94 29.30 10.83 -13.71
N LEU A 95 29.74 10.28 -14.84
CA LEU A 95 29.40 8.93 -15.29
C LEU A 95 29.81 7.86 -14.28
N ALA A 96 31.07 7.93 -13.81
CA ALA A 96 31.58 7.01 -12.81
C ALA A 96 30.84 7.11 -11.48
N HIS A 97 30.55 8.36 -11.02
CA HIS A 97 29.82 8.58 -9.77
C HIS A 97 28.43 7.97 -9.82
N ALA A 98 27.65 8.22 -10.88
CA ALA A 98 26.32 7.65 -11.04
C ALA A 98 26.35 6.13 -11.12
N ALA A 99 27.29 5.54 -11.89
CA ALA A 99 27.43 4.09 -12.01
C ALA A 99 27.81 3.42 -10.68
N LEU A 100 28.78 3.97 -9.96
CA LEU A 100 29.20 3.45 -8.64
C LEU A 100 28.07 3.56 -7.61
N TYR A 101 27.34 4.68 -7.60
CA TYR A 101 26.19 4.86 -6.74
C TYR A 101 25.15 3.77 -7.01
N LEU A 102 24.74 3.60 -8.25
CA LEU A 102 23.77 2.57 -8.62
C LEU A 102 24.28 1.16 -8.32
N ALA A 103 25.54 0.86 -8.59
CA ALA A 103 26.12 -0.46 -8.33
C ALA A 103 26.18 -0.81 -6.83
N THR A 104 26.21 0.19 -5.94
CA THR A 104 26.31 -0.01 -4.48
C THR A 104 24.98 0.17 -3.74
N ALA A 105 24.00 0.85 -4.34
CA ALA A 105 22.68 1.11 -3.76
C ALA A 105 21.91 -0.19 -3.48
N PRO A 106 21.04 -0.22 -2.45
CA PRO A 106 20.10 -1.31 -2.25
C PRO A 106 19.16 -1.49 -3.45
N LYS A 107 18.63 -2.68 -3.65
CA LYS A 107 17.84 -3.02 -4.83
C LYS A 107 16.40 -3.37 -4.49
N SER A 108 15.47 -2.86 -5.30
CA SER A 108 14.07 -3.26 -5.29
C SER A 108 13.45 -3.02 -6.66
N ASN A 109 12.74 -4.00 -7.15
CA ASN A 109 11.94 -3.91 -8.38
C ASN A 109 10.44 -3.70 -8.09
N SER A 110 10.11 -3.14 -6.94
CA SER A 110 8.71 -2.92 -6.51
C SER A 110 7.92 -1.99 -7.44
N SER A 111 8.60 -1.19 -8.26
CA SER A 111 8.01 -0.40 -9.35
C SER A 111 7.27 -1.27 -10.38
N MET A 112 7.56 -2.57 -10.47
CA MET A 112 6.81 -3.53 -11.28
C MET A 112 5.34 -3.63 -10.88
N ALA A 113 4.98 -3.19 -9.67
CA ALA A 113 3.60 -3.06 -9.20
C ALA A 113 2.68 -2.32 -10.19
N PHE A 114 3.20 -1.31 -10.88
CA PHE A 114 2.45 -0.60 -11.92
C PHE A 114 2.12 -1.51 -13.12
N PHE A 115 3.06 -2.33 -13.57
CA PHE A 115 2.85 -3.24 -14.70
C PHE A 115 1.91 -4.38 -14.35
N ASP A 116 1.93 -4.85 -13.09
CA ASP A 116 0.95 -5.81 -12.58
C ASP A 116 -0.46 -5.20 -12.55
N ALA A 117 -0.57 -3.93 -12.13
CA ALA A 117 -1.83 -3.19 -12.17
C ALA A 117 -2.31 -2.96 -13.60
N LEU A 118 -1.41 -2.59 -14.53
CA LEU A 118 -1.72 -2.43 -15.95
C LEU A 118 -2.28 -3.73 -16.55
N SER A 119 -1.63 -4.86 -16.25
CA SER A 119 -2.11 -6.18 -16.69
C SER A 119 -3.47 -6.57 -16.11
N ALA A 120 -3.83 -6.06 -14.91
CA ALA A 120 -5.16 -6.25 -14.35
C ALA A 120 -6.21 -5.41 -15.10
N VAL A 121 -5.90 -4.13 -15.35
CA VAL A 121 -6.77 -3.21 -16.10
C VAL A 121 -7.10 -3.75 -17.50
N GLU A 122 -6.14 -4.38 -18.19
CA GLU A 122 -6.36 -4.97 -19.52
C GLU A 122 -7.35 -6.15 -19.50
N LYS A 123 -7.54 -6.79 -18.35
CA LYS A 123 -8.36 -8.01 -18.22
C LYS A 123 -9.75 -7.76 -17.66
N GLU A 124 -10.02 -6.58 -17.15
CA GLU A 124 -11.29 -6.27 -16.51
C GLU A 124 -11.79 -4.85 -16.84
N ASN A 125 -13.11 -4.69 -16.76
CA ASN A 125 -13.78 -3.42 -16.98
C ASN A 125 -14.46 -2.98 -15.68
N ALA A 126 -13.65 -2.67 -14.67
CA ALA A 126 -14.14 -2.27 -13.36
C ALA A 126 -14.52 -0.78 -13.33
N GLU A 127 -15.68 -0.48 -12.78
CA GLU A 127 -16.11 0.92 -12.59
C GLU A 127 -15.46 1.55 -11.35
N VAL A 128 -15.32 2.88 -11.39
CA VAL A 128 -14.89 3.66 -10.23
C VAL A 128 -15.97 3.58 -9.15
N PRO A 129 -15.62 3.21 -7.90
CA PRO A 129 -16.57 3.22 -6.78
C PRO A 129 -17.24 4.59 -6.61
N ASN A 130 -18.54 4.62 -6.30
CA ASN A 130 -19.31 5.88 -6.26
C ASN A 130 -18.73 6.93 -5.32
N HIS A 131 -18.23 6.52 -4.14
CA HIS A 131 -17.64 7.45 -3.16
C HIS A 131 -16.32 8.08 -3.64
N LEU A 132 -15.67 7.52 -4.68
CA LEU A 132 -14.45 8.08 -5.28
C LEU A 132 -14.73 8.90 -6.54
N LYS A 133 -15.98 8.91 -7.04
CA LYS A 133 -16.34 9.73 -8.20
C LYS A 133 -16.40 11.21 -7.81
N ASP A 134 -16.14 12.08 -8.77
CA ASP A 134 -16.20 13.53 -8.58
C ASP A 134 -17.65 14.01 -8.38
N SER A 135 -17.97 14.49 -7.19
CA SER A 135 -19.28 14.99 -6.83
C SER A 135 -19.70 16.22 -7.64
N ASN A 136 -18.74 17.02 -8.16
CA ASN A 136 -19.04 18.18 -9.02
C ASN A 136 -19.62 17.80 -10.39
N ARG A 137 -19.49 16.53 -10.79
CA ARG A 137 -19.99 16.00 -12.06
C ARG A 137 -21.26 15.19 -11.91
N ASP A 138 -21.89 15.21 -10.75
CA ASP A 138 -23.15 14.50 -10.48
C ASP A 138 -24.38 15.34 -10.87
N SER A 139 -24.48 15.72 -12.15
CA SER A 139 -25.60 16.49 -12.66
C SER A 139 -26.95 15.73 -12.63
N GLU A 140 -26.90 14.41 -12.51
CA GLU A 140 -28.07 13.53 -12.52
C GLU A 140 -28.47 13.01 -11.13
N GLY A 141 -27.67 13.33 -10.07
CA GLY A 141 -27.98 12.97 -8.68
C GLY A 141 -27.75 11.49 -8.34
N PHE A 142 -26.78 10.82 -8.98
CA PHE A 142 -26.41 9.43 -8.70
C PHE A 142 -25.61 9.24 -7.39
N GLY A 143 -25.36 10.31 -6.64
CA GLY A 143 -24.62 10.28 -5.37
C GLY A 143 -23.11 10.10 -5.55
N HIS A 144 -22.53 10.68 -6.59
CA HIS A 144 -21.08 10.70 -6.80
C HIS A 144 -20.39 11.37 -5.62
N GLY A 145 -19.32 10.75 -5.11
CA GLY A 145 -18.57 11.23 -3.94
C GLY A 145 -19.25 11.00 -2.59
N SER A 146 -20.51 10.53 -2.59
CA SER A 146 -21.24 10.26 -1.34
C SER A 146 -20.56 9.15 -0.54
N GLY A 147 -20.28 9.42 0.75
CA GLY A 147 -19.63 8.46 1.64
C GLY A 147 -18.10 8.47 1.58
N TYR A 148 -17.46 9.37 0.82
CA TYR A 148 -16.01 9.53 0.86
C TYR A 148 -15.55 10.03 2.23
N LEU A 149 -14.57 9.34 2.79
CA LEU A 149 -13.95 9.68 4.07
C LEU A 149 -12.66 10.44 3.78
N TYR A 150 -12.64 11.75 4.11
CA TYR A 150 -11.48 12.60 3.83
C TYR A 150 -10.35 12.34 4.84
N PRO A 151 -9.20 11.75 4.43
CA PRO A 151 -8.17 11.29 5.37
C PRO A 151 -7.64 12.36 6.31
N HIS A 152 -7.51 13.61 5.86
CA HIS A 152 -7.02 14.71 6.70
C HIS A 152 -7.96 15.11 7.85
N ALA A 153 -9.21 14.66 7.83
CA ALA A 153 -10.14 14.84 8.94
C ALA A 153 -9.97 13.79 10.06
N TYR A 154 -9.07 12.81 9.85
CA TYR A 154 -8.83 11.70 10.76
C TYR A 154 -7.43 11.79 11.38
N ARG A 155 -7.26 11.10 12.51
CA ARG A 155 -5.96 10.98 13.18
C ARG A 155 -4.92 10.37 12.23
N ASP A 156 -3.70 10.85 12.28
CA ASP A 156 -2.57 10.43 11.44
C ASP A 156 -2.83 10.58 9.93
N HIS A 157 -3.81 11.41 9.56
CA HIS A 157 -4.22 11.66 8.18
C HIS A 157 -4.53 10.37 7.40
N TRP A 158 -5.11 9.39 8.10
CA TRP A 158 -5.43 8.10 7.54
C TRP A 158 -6.78 7.58 8.01
N VAL A 159 -7.52 6.94 7.12
CA VAL A 159 -8.79 6.27 7.40
C VAL A 159 -8.93 5.03 6.54
N ALA A 160 -9.45 3.95 7.13
CA ALA A 160 -9.71 2.73 6.41
C ALA A 160 -10.96 2.88 5.52
N GLN A 161 -10.73 2.96 4.21
CA GLN A 161 -11.80 2.94 3.19
C GLN A 161 -11.33 2.22 1.94
N GLN A 162 -12.28 1.79 1.11
CA GLN A 162 -11.96 1.11 -0.13
C GLN A 162 -11.56 2.12 -1.21
N TYR A 163 -10.41 1.87 -1.87
CA TYR A 163 -9.93 2.66 -3.01
C TYR A 163 -9.91 1.86 -4.31
N LEU A 164 -9.83 0.54 -4.25
CA LEU A 164 -9.92 -0.32 -5.43
C LEU A 164 -11.39 -0.61 -5.77
N PRO A 165 -11.69 -0.91 -7.05
CA PRO A 165 -13.00 -1.44 -7.42
C PRO A 165 -13.37 -2.71 -6.63
N ASP A 166 -14.67 -3.00 -6.53
CA ASP A 166 -15.17 -4.15 -5.78
C ASP A 166 -14.60 -5.48 -6.27
N THR A 167 -14.36 -5.60 -7.57
CA THR A 167 -13.78 -6.79 -8.21
C THR A 167 -12.32 -7.04 -7.82
N LEU A 168 -11.62 -5.98 -7.37
CA LEU A 168 -10.21 -6.02 -6.99
C LEU A 168 -10.00 -5.91 -5.48
N MET A 169 -11.05 -6.02 -4.68
CA MET A 169 -10.94 -5.97 -3.22
C MET A 169 -10.01 -7.08 -2.72
N GLY A 170 -9.05 -6.71 -1.87
CA GLY A 170 -8.00 -7.63 -1.38
C GLY A 170 -6.83 -7.83 -2.35
N ARG A 171 -6.91 -7.34 -3.60
CA ARG A 171 -5.78 -7.39 -4.53
C ARG A 171 -4.63 -6.53 -4.04
N VAL A 172 -3.42 -7.06 -4.14
CA VAL A 172 -2.18 -6.36 -3.79
C VAL A 172 -1.30 -6.26 -5.04
N PHE A 173 -0.90 -5.05 -5.37
CA PHE A 173 0.06 -4.78 -6.45
C PHE A 173 1.44 -4.45 -5.88
N TYR A 174 1.52 -3.48 -4.97
CA TYR A 174 2.76 -3.04 -4.37
C TYR A 174 3.09 -3.82 -3.11
N THR A 175 4.28 -4.43 -3.05
CA THR A 175 4.80 -5.08 -1.86
C THR A 175 6.18 -4.51 -1.55
N PRO A 176 6.34 -3.75 -0.45
CA PRO A 176 7.63 -3.21 -0.05
C PRO A 176 8.66 -4.32 0.16
N SER A 177 9.86 -4.14 -0.36
CA SER A 177 10.99 -5.05 -0.10
C SER A 177 11.51 -4.92 1.34
N THR A 178 12.50 -5.73 1.68
CA THR A 178 13.21 -5.65 2.98
C THR A 178 14.50 -4.83 2.89
N GLN A 179 14.66 -4.02 1.83
CA GLN A 179 15.86 -3.28 1.54
C GLN A 179 15.63 -1.76 1.68
N GLY A 180 16.64 -1.05 2.19
CA GLY A 180 16.68 0.41 2.23
C GLY A 180 15.42 1.06 2.80
N TYR A 181 14.94 2.11 2.14
CA TYR A 181 13.74 2.86 2.53
C TYR A 181 12.48 1.98 2.62
N GLU A 182 12.32 1.02 1.71
CA GLU A 182 11.15 0.13 1.76
C GLU A 182 11.09 -0.72 3.03
N LYS A 183 12.24 -1.09 3.59
CA LYS A 183 12.32 -1.77 4.88
C LYS A 183 11.73 -0.92 6.00
N GLU A 184 11.96 0.39 5.97
CA GLU A 184 11.48 1.33 6.99
C GLU A 184 9.95 1.47 6.95
N ILE A 185 9.38 1.62 5.76
CA ILE A 185 7.94 1.80 5.58
C ILE A 185 7.12 0.50 5.57
N ARG A 186 7.78 -0.65 5.45
CA ARG A 186 7.12 -1.95 5.23
C ARG A 186 6.09 -2.27 6.31
N GLY A 187 6.43 -2.07 7.57
CA GLY A 187 5.54 -2.37 8.70
C GLY A 187 4.27 -1.54 8.64
N ASP A 188 4.39 -0.25 8.38
CA ASP A 188 3.26 0.66 8.28
C ASP A 188 2.35 0.31 7.08
N VAL A 189 2.93 0.07 5.90
CA VAL A 189 2.18 -0.31 4.70
C VAL A 189 1.37 -1.60 4.90
N LEU A 190 1.97 -2.62 5.50
CA LEU A 190 1.29 -3.89 5.75
C LEU A 190 0.18 -3.74 6.79
N SER A 191 0.45 -3.06 7.90
CA SER A 191 -0.53 -2.82 8.97
C SER A 191 -1.75 -2.05 8.47
N ARG A 192 -1.53 -0.95 7.75
CA ARG A 192 -2.63 -0.16 7.16
C ARG A 192 -3.46 -0.96 6.17
N ARG A 193 -2.83 -1.78 5.34
CA ARG A 193 -3.53 -2.64 4.38
C ARG A 193 -4.43 -3.66 5.07
N GLU A 194 -3.91 -4.34 6.09
CA GLU A 194 -4.67 -5.32 6.86
C GLU A 194 -5.86 -4.69 7.58
N LEU A 195 -5.64 -3.53 8.22
CA LEU A 195 -6.71 -2.74 8.83
C LEU A 195 -7.77 -2.28 7.84
N GLN A 196 -7.35 -1.85 6.64
CA GLN A 196 -8.26 -1.43 5.59
C GLN A 196 -9.17 -2.58 5.15
N ILE A 197 -8.59 -3.77 4.90
CA ILE A 197 -9.35 -4.96 4.52
C ILE A 197 -10.33 -5.35 5.63
N ALA A 198 -9.87 -5.39 6.89
CA ALA A 198 -10.70 -5.75 8.02
C ALA A 198 -11.88 -4.78 8.22
N ALA A 199 -11.63 -3.47 8.18
CA ALA A 199 -12.68 -2.47 8.33
C ALA A 199 -13.72 -2.51 7.20
N ILE A 200 -13.30 -2.82 5.97
CA ILE A 200 -14.20 -2.95 4.83
C ILE A 200 -15.09 -4.20 5.00
N LEU A 201 -14.50 -5.34 5.37
CA LEU A 201 -15.22 -6.59 5.55
C LEU A 201 -16.21 -6.53 6.72
N GLU A 202 -15.83 -5.87 7.81
CA GLU A 202 -16.73 -5.66 8.95
C GLU A 202 -17.95 -4.79 8.59
N LYS A 203 -17.76 -3.73 7.79
CA LYS A 203 -18.89 -2.91 7.29
C LYS A 203 -19.87 -3.72 6.44
N GLN A 204 -19.40 -4.71 5.68
CA GLN A 204 -20.25 -5.55 4.83
C GLN A 204 -21.03 -6.61 5.62
N GLN A 205 -20.59 -6.98 6.82
CA GLN A 205 -21.26 -7.97 7.68
C GLN A 205 -22.41 -7.37 8.50
N GLN A 206 -22.53 -6.04 8.58
CA GLN A 206 -23.65 -5.41 9.26
C GLN A 206 -24.91 -5.56 8.41
N PRO A 207 -26.05 -6.08 8.96
CA PRO A 207 -27.31 -6.18 8.23
C PRO A 207 -27.71 -4.80 7.71
N GLN A 208 -27.97 -4.70 6.41
CA GLN A 208 -28.46 -3.46 5.78
C GLN A 208 -29.92 -3.13 6.17
N ASP A 209 -30.55 -3.97 6.99
CA ASP A 209 -31.96 -3.88 7.38
C ASP A 209 -32.15 -3.25 8.76
N VAL A 210 -31.74 -1.99 8.94
CA VAL A 210 -32.37 -1.12 9.93
C VAL A 210 -32.88 0.10 9.19
N PRO A 211 -34.22 0.20 8.95
CA PRO A 211 -34.77 1.40 8.38
C PRO A 211 -34.43 2.57 9.30
N ALA A 212 -33.94 3.65 8.71
CA ALA A 212 -33.47 4.86 9.41
C ALA A 212 -34.57 5.62 10.20
N GLN A 213 -35.70 4.99 10.54
CA GLN A 213 -36.86 5.67 11.14
C GLN A 213 -37.09 5.38 12.63
N THR A 214 -36.34 4.46 13.30
CA THR A 214 -36.64 4.15 14.70
C THR A 214 -35.52 4.46 15.71
N GLY A 215 -34.34 4.90 15.27
CA GLY A 215 -33.15 5.07 16.11
C GLY A 215 -32.94 6.44 16.75
N SER A 216 -33.61 7.49 16.24
CA SER A 216 -33.27 8.88 16.64
C SER A 216 -33.64 9.28 18.07
N LYS A 217 -34.65 8.68 18.68
CA LYS A 217 -35.08 9.08 20.03
C LYS A 217 -34.27 8.43 21.15
N ASN A 218 -33.90 7.16 21.00
CA ASN A 218 -33.12 6.44 22.04
C ASN A 218 -31.65 6.88 22.08
N ILE A 219 -31.06 7.20 20.91
CA ILE A 219 -29.66 7.67 20.81
C ILE A 219 -29.49 9.04 21.47
N LEU A 220 -30.50 9.93 21.35
CA LEU A 220 -30.46 11.25 22.00
C LEU A 220 -30.53 11.16 23.53
N GLU A 221 -31.23 10.18 24.10
CA GLU A 221 -31.26 9.93 25.53
C GLU A 221 -29.94 9.34 26.05
N GLU A 222 -29.29 8.45 25.28
CA GLU A 222 -27.96 7.92 25.62
C GLU A 222 -26.85 8.97 25.50
N ILE A 223 -26.92 9.85 24.48
CA ILE A 223 -25.97 10.97 24.31
C ILE A 223 -26.12 11.98 25.45
N ASN A 224 -27.33 12.25 25.92
CA ASN A 224 -27.54 13.15 27.05
C ASN A 224 -27.07 12.53 28.38
N LYS A 225 -27.17 11.22 28.57
CA LYS A 225 -26.58 10.49 29.70
C LYS A 225 -25.05 10.47 29.65
N ALA A 226 -24.44 10.34 28.47
CA ALA A 226 -22.97 10.35 28.29
C ALA A 226 -22.36 11.76 28.50
N LYS A 227 -23.13 12.84 28.35
CA LYS A 227 -22.68 14.21 28.62
C LYS A 227 -22.54 14.51 30.13
N GLU A 228 -23.18 13.73 30.99
CA GLU A 228 -23.08 13.90 32.46
C GLU A 228 -21.88 13.16 33.08
N THR A 229 -21.29 12.21 32.35
CA THR A 229 -20.03 11.56 32.72
C THR A 229 -18.86 12.24 32.01
N LYS A 230 -18.17 13.14 32.72
CA LYS A 230 -16.88 13.71 32.27
C LYS A 230 -15.90 12.58 32.04
N SER A 231 -15.69 12.15 30.77
CA SER A 231 -14.60 11.27 30.44
C SER A 231 -13.31 12.09 30.22
N GLU A 232 -12.30 11.79 31.00
CA GLU A 232 -10.93 12.36 31.02
C GLU A 232 -10.10 11.91 29.79
N PHE A 233 -10.66 11.80 28.60
CA PHE A 233 -9.85 11.60 27.40
C PHE A 233 -9.80 12.92 26.63
N GLY A 234 -8.67 13.62 26.83
CA GLY A 234 -8.42 14.91 26.23
C GLY A 234 -8.48 14.87 24.70
N VAL A 235 -9.48 15.54 24.16
CA VAL A 235 -9.53 15.92 22.75
C VAL A 235 -8.40 16.89 22.51
N ASN A 236 -7.55 16.64 21.50
CA ASN A 236 -6.43 17.51 21.18
C ASN A 236 -6.98 18.86 20.64
N PRO A 237 -6.82 19.98 21.39
CA PRO A 237 -7.38 21.28 21.00
C PRO A 237 -6.85 21.81 19.66
N ILE A 238 -5.67 21.32 19.22
CA ILE A 238 -5.02 21.74 17.98
C ILE A 238 -5.77 21.20 16.75
N SER A 239 -6.32 20.00 16.81
CA SER A 239 -7.10 19.43 15.72
C SER A 239 -8.47 20.11 15.56
N GLU A 240 -9.10 20.50 16.67
CA GLU A 240 -10.37 21.27 16.61
C GLU A 240 -10.14 22.68 16.09
N TRP A 241 -9.07 23.33 16.49
CA TRP A 241 -8.70 24.66 16.01
C TRP A 241 -8.36 24.62 14.52
N TRP A 242 -7.57 23.65 14.06
CA TRP A 242 -7.17 23.50 12.67
C TRP A 242 -8.37 23.23 11.75
N ILE A 243 -9.29 22.37 12.15
CA ILE A 243 -10.54 22.09 11.43
C ILE A 243 -11.41 23.35 11.37
N ALA A 244 -11.57 24.09 12.49
CA ALA A 244 -12.36 25.30 12.55
C ALA A 244 -11.76 26.43 11.70
N GLU A 245 -10.43 26.58 11.67
CA GLU A 245 -9.72 27.61 10.89
C GLU A 245 -9.76 27.34 9.38
N HIS A 246 -9.61 26.08 8.97
CA HIS A 246 -9.71 25.70 7.55
C HIS A 246 -11.14 25.87 6.99
N PHE A 247 -12.15 25.60 7.81
CA PHE A 247 -13.53 25.82 7.39
C PHE A 247 -13.96 27.30 7.40
N LYS A 248 -13.27 28.16 8.18
CA LYS A 248 -13.49 29.61 8.15
C LYS A 248 -12.89 30.29 6.93
N ASN A 249 -11.78 29.80 6.42
CA ASN A 249 -11.02 30.40 5.32
C ASN A 249 -11.40 29.88 3.93
N SER A 250 -12.29 28.92 3.80
CA SER A 250 -12.79 28.40 2.51
C SER A 250 -13.99 29.18 1.95
N GLY A 251 -13.99 30.49 2.18
CA GLY A 251 -14.81 31.43 1.41
C GLY A 251 -14.12 31.75 0.10
N GLU A 252 -14.67 31.29 -1.02
CA GLU A 252 -14.38 31.73 -2.39
C GLU A 252 -12.93 31.51 -2.88
N GLY A 253 -12.62 30.29 -3.32
CA GLY A 253 -11.41 29.99 -4.05
C GLY A 253 -11.37 28.54 -4.48
N GLU A 254 -11.24 28.28 -5.76
CA GLU A 254 -11.17 26.99 -6.42
C GLU A 254 -10.12 26.07 -5.78
N ASN A 255 -10.51 25.27 -4.82
CA ASN A 255 -9.69 24.16 -4.34
C ASN A 255 -10.23 22.86 -4.94
N LEU A 256 -9.53 22.38 -5.96
CA LEU A 256 -9.76 21.11 -6.66
C LEU A 256 -9.75 19.86 -5.76
N THR A 257 -9.50 20.01 -4.46
CA THR A 257 -9.42 18.90 -3.49
C THR A 257 -10.58 18.86 -2.50
N PHE A 258 -11.48 19.84 -2.49
CA PHE A 258 -12.70 19.81 -1.69
C PHE A 258 -13.86 19.40 -2.57
N SER A 259 -14.41 18.20 -2.36
CA SER A 259 -15.76 17.91 -2.83
C SER A 259 -16.69 18.93 -2.19
N PRO A 260 -17.46 19.75 -2.95
CA PRO A 260 -18.44 20.63 -2.36
C PRO A 260 -19.40 19.76 -1.56
N VAL A 261 -19.63 20.17 -0.34
CA VAL A 261 -20.71 19.61 0.47
C VAL A 261 -22.00 19.91 -0.28
N ASP A 262 -22.73 18.88 -0.68
CA ASP A 262 -23.97 18.95 -1.43
C ASP A 262 -24.81 20.17 -1.07
N GLY A 263 -25.35 20.85 -2.08
CA GLY A 263 -26.14 22.07 -1.95
C GLY A 263 -27.50 21.93 -1.21
N ILE A 264 -27.67 20.87 -0.43
CA ILE A 264 -28.73 20.72 0.56
C ILE A 264 -28.23 21.47 1.81
N ARG A 265 -28.97 22.49 2.25
CA ARG A 265 -28.76 23.17 3.53
C ARG A 265 -28.86 22.16 4.67
N GLU A 266 -27.73 21.52 4.99
CA GLU A 266 -27.67 20.61 6.14
C GLU A 266 -27.91 21.39 7.43
N SER A 267 -28.77 20.83 8.27
CA SER A 267 -28.95 21.33 9.62
C SER A 267 -27.64 21.17 10.44
N ALA A 268 -27.47 22.01 11.46
CA ALA A 268 -26.32 21.88 12.38
C ALA A 268 -26.26 20.48 13.03
N LEU A 269 -27.39 19.79 13.16
CA LEU A 269 -27.54 18.43 13.66
C LEU A 269 -26.97 17.39 12.69
N ASP A 270 -27.18 17.56 11.38
CA ASP A 270 -26.65 16.62 10.36
C ASP A 270 -25.13 16.71 10.28
N LYS A 271 -24.56 17.92 10.43
CA LYS A 271 -23.12 18.11 10.54
C LYS A 271 -22.53 17.46 11.79
N ALA A 272 -23.20 17.58 12.94
CA ALA A 272 -22.76 16.98 14.18
C ALA A 272 -22.84 15.44 14.11
N ASP A 273 -23.89 14.88 13.55
CA ASP A 273 -24.05 13.43 13.36
C ASP A 273 -22.99 12.85 12.40
N ARG A 274 -22.67 13.57 11.32
CA ARG A 274 -21.62 13.19 10.38
C ARG A 274 -20.24 13.26 11.04
N GLN A 275 -19.94 14.31 11.81
CA GLN A 275 -18.68 14.41 12.55
C GLN A 275 -18.56 13.32 13.62
N TRP A 276 -19.67 12.94 14.26
CA TRP A 276 -19.70 11.85 15.22
C TRP A 276 -19.45 10.50 14.56
N LYS A 277 -20.10 10.21 13.42
CA LYS A 277 -19.86 9.00 12.63
C LYS A 277 -18.40 8.93 12.15
N ASN A 278 -17.84 10.04 11.70
CA ASN A 278 -16.45 10.12 11.29
C ASN A 278 -15.49 9.85 12.46
N ARG A 279 -15.79 10.33 13.67
CA ARG A 279 -15.00 10.04 14.87
C ARG A 279 -15.09 8.57 15.30
N LEU A 280 -16.26 7.97 15.22
CA LEU A 280 -16.43 6.53 15.47
C LEU A 280 -15.64 5.69 14.47
N ASP A 281 -15.69 6.04 13.18
CA ASP A 281 -14.95 5.35 12.14
C ASP A 281 -13.42 5.52 12.29
N SER A 282 -12.93 6.67 12.77
CA SER A 282 -11.48 6.88 13.03
C SER A 282 -10.94 6.02 14.16
N ASN A 283 -11.74 5.80 15.20
CA ASN A 283 -11.33 4.97 16.34
C ASN A 283 -11.47 3.47 16.08
N ARG A 284 -12.21 3.08 15.04
CA ARG A 284 -12.52 1.68 14.76
C ARG A 284 -11.27 0.85 14.47
N ALA A 285 -10.37 1.38 13.67
CA ALA A 285 -9.11 0.71 13.37
C ALA A 285 -8.25 0.50 14.63
N GLU A 286 -8.18 1.50 15.51
CA GLU A 286 -7.47 1.43 16.79
C GLU A 286 -8.10 0.41 17.74
N VAL A 287 -9.43 0.38 17.82
CA VAL A 287 -10.17 -0.61 18.61
C VAL A 287 -9.92 -2.03 18.12
N LEU A 288 -9.95 -2.26 16.80
CA LEU A 288 -9.69 -3.58 16.20
C LEU A 288 -8.25 -4.04 16.49
N LEU A 289 -7.27 -3.15 16.41
CA LEU A 289 -5.88 -3.46 16.78
C LEU A 289 -5.76 -3.81 18.26
N ASN A 290 -6.36 -3.04 19.15
CA ASN A 290 -6.32 -3.29 20.59
C ASN A 290 -6.95 -4.64 20.94
N ILE A 291 -8.08 -4.99 20.33
CA ILE A 291 -8.72 -6.30 20.49
C ILE A 291 -7.78 -7.42 20.03
N ARG A 292 -7.22 -7.29 18.83
CA ARG A 292 -6.27 -8.26 18.28
C ARG A 292 -5.08 -8.48 19.22
N ASP A 293 -4.44 -7.40 19.65
CA ASP A 293 -3.22 -7.45 20.45
C ASP A 293 -3.52 -8.05 21.83
N THR A 294 -4.63 -7.68 22.45
CA THR A 294 -5.08 -8.28 23.70
C THR A 294 -5.33 -9.79 23.57
N MET A 295 -5.98 -10.23 22.49
CA MET A 295 -6.22 -11.65 22.26
C MET A 295 -4.91 -12.44 22.06
N ILE A 296 -3.96 -11.86 21.35
CA ILE A 296 -2.63 -12.46 21.13
C ILE A 296 -1.83 -12.56 22.43
N GLU A 297 -1.84 -11.52 23.26
CA GLU A 297 -1.18 -11.53 24.57
C GLU A 297 -1.78 -12.61 25.48
N MET A 298 -3.11 -12.68 25.54
CA MET A 298 -3.82 -13.69 26.35
C MET A 298 -3.55 -15.11 25.85
N ALA A 299 -3.40 -15.33 24.55
CA ALA A 299 -3.16 -16.65 23.96
C ALA A 299 -1.74 -17.17 24.22
N ASN A 300 -0.77 -16.30 24.53
CA ASN A 300 0.62 -16.65 24.81
C ASN A 300 1.22 -17.64 23.83
N LEU A 301 1.14 -17.33 22.52
CA LEU A 301 1.46 -18.24 21.43
C LEU A 301 2.95 -18.58 21.36
N LEU A 302 3.26 -19.88 21.22
CA LEU A 302 4.61 -20.36 20.94
C LEU A 302 4.80 -20.57 19.43
N ARG A 303 6.00 -20.38 18.92
CA ARG A 303 6.37 -20.38 17.50
C ARG A 303 5.92 -21.63 16.71
N HIS A 304 5.82 -22.78 17.39
CA HIS A 304 5.48 -24.08 16.79
C HIS A 304 4.02 -24.48 16.99
N TYR A 305 3.17 -23.60 17.54
CA TYR A 305 1.77 -23.93 17.79
C TYR A 305 0.99 -24.10 16.50
N ARG A 306 0.03 -25.04 16.55
CA ARG A 306 -1.01 -25.18 15.54
C ARG A 306 -2.23 -24.42 16.02
N CYS A 307 -2.66 -23.45 15.25
CA CYS A 307 -3.69 -22.50 15.65
C CYS A 307 -4.87 -22.55 14.70
N LEU A 308 -6.08 -22.55 15.27
CA LEU A 308 -7.32 -22.38 14.53
C LEU A 308 -7.92 -21.02 14.89
N VAL A 309 -8.07 -20.16 13.90
CA VAL A 309 -8.77 -18.88 14.03
C VAL A 309 -10.20 -19.08 13.54
N TRP A 310 -11.14 -19.05 14.48
CA TRP A 310 -12.57 -19.12 14.18
C TRP A 310 -13.10 -17.75 13.84
N ASN A 311 -13.97 -17.64 12.83
CA ASN A 311 -14.49 -16.38 12.33
C ASN A 311 -13.38 -15.44 11.83
N ALA A 312 -12.55 -15.98 10.92
CA ALA A 312 -11.37 -15.29 10.40
C ALA A 312 -11.68 -14.24 9.31
N ASP A 313 -12.96 -13.88 9.11
CA ASP A 313 -13.44 -13.11 7.97
C ASP A 313 -12.80 -11.72 7.82
N ASP A 314 -12.32 -11.09 8.90
CA ASP A 314 -11.60 -9.82 8.86
C ASP A 314 -10.08 -9.96 8.63
N GLY A 315 -9.55 -11.16 8.88
CA GLY A 315 -8.15 -11.50 8.69
C GLY A 315 -7.19 -10.95 9.76
N LEU A 316 -7.53 -9.94 10.55
CA LEU A 316 -6.58 -9.28 11.46
C LEU A 316 -5.93 -10.22 12.46
N LEU A 317 -6.74 -11.03 13.14
CA LEU A 317 -6.25 -12.02 14.10
C LEU A 317 -5.48 -13.14 13.37
N LEU A 318 -5.97 -13.56 12.22
CA LEU A 318 -5.38 -14.62 11.42
C LEU A 318 -3.93 -14.32 11.02
N TRP A 319 -3.70 -13.11 10.51
CA TRP A 319 -2.37 -12.68 10.07
C TRP A 319 -1.39 -12.56 11.23
N GLU A 320 -1.86 -12.05 12.38
CA GLU A 320 -1.00 -11.91 13.54
C GLU A 320 -0.66 -13.26 14.17
N VAL A 321 -1.61 -14.19 14.23
CA VAL A 321 -1.36 -15.58 14.67
C VAL A 321 -0.34 -16.24 13.75
N ALA A 322 -0.49 -16.14 12.42
CA ALA A 322 0.47 -16.70 11.48
C ALA A 322 1.88 -16.14 11.68
N ARG A 323 2.02 -14.84 11.92
CA ARG A 323 3.31 -14.20 12.23
C ARG A 323 3.92 -14.67 13.55
N LYS A 324 3.10 -14.97 14.55
CA LYS A 324 3.58 -15.45 15.87
C LYS A 324 3.93 -16.94 15.87
N THR A 325 3.38 -17.70 14.92
CA THR A 325 3.58 -19.16 14.84
C THR A 325 4.23 -19.61 13.52
N PRO A 326 5.41 -19.05 13.15
CA PRO A 326 6.04 -19.29 11.85
C PRO A 326 6.55 -20.72 11.66
N GLU A 327 6.71 -21.50 12.74
CA GLU A 327 7.14 -22.89 12.74
C GLU A 327 5.95 -23.87 12.92
N GLY A 328 4.76 -23.30 13.06
CA GLY A 328 3.52 -24.02 13.26
C GLY A 328 2.63 -24.04 12.02
N VAL A 329 1.35 -24.22 12.23
CA VAL A 329 0.32 -24.15 11.18
C VAL A 329 -0.81 -23.27 11.67
N THR A 330 -1.18 -22.25 10.90
CA THR A 330 -2.35 -21.43 11.18
C THR A 330 -3.45 -21.73 10.17
N CYS A 331 -4.65 -22.02 10.67
CA CYS A 331 -5.84 -22.26 9.86
C CYS A 331 -6.90 -21.22 10.22
N GLY A 332 -7.51 -20.57 9.21
CA GLY A 332 -8.61 -19.63 9.34
C GLY A 332 -9.91 -20.21 8.80
N LEU A 333 -10.97 -20.19 9.60
CA LEU A 333 -12.32 -20.53 9.16
C LEU A 333 -13.12 -19.26 8.90
N CYS A 334 -13.50 -19.03 7.65
CA CYS A 334 -14.31 -17.91 7.22
C CYS A 334 -15.79 -18.29 7.19
N ARG A 335 -16.66 -17.39 7.63
CA ARG A 335 -18.12 -17.56 7.61
C ARG A 335 -18.74 -17.12 6.31
N THR A 336 -18.05 -16.20 5.59
CA THR A 336 -18.50 -15.65 4.32
C THR A 336 -17.57 -16.11 3.20
N GLU A 337 -18.15 -16.49 2.06
CA GLU A 337 -17.37 -16.88 0.88
C GLU A 337 -16.56 -15.71 0.34
N LYS A 338 -17.16 -14.52 0.32
CA LYS A 338 -16.50 -13.29 -0.13
C LYS A 338 -15.29 -12.93 0.75
N GLY A 339 -15.44 -13.03 2.08
CA GLY A 339 -14.33 -12.81 3.02
C GLY A 339 -13.18 -13.79 2.76
N CYS A 340 -13.50 -15.08 2.61
CA CYS A 340 -12.51 -16.11 2.29
C CYS A 340 -11.75 -15.78 1.00
N GLN A 341 -12.44 -15.44 -0.08
CA GLN A 341 -11.83 -15.09 -1.37
C GLN A 341 -10.90 -13.86 -1.27
N ILE A 342 -11.29 -12.83 -0.52
CA ILE A 342 -10.47 -11.64 -0.29
C ILE A 342 -9.20 -11.98 0.49
N LEU A 343 -9.33 -12.76 1.55
CA LEU A 343 -8.19 -13.21 2.35
C LEU A 343 -7.25 -14.13 1.55
N GLU A 344 -7.78 -14.96 0.68
CA GLU A 344 -6.98 -15.75 -0.26
C GLU A 344 -6.21 -14.89 -1.24
N GLN A 345 -6.81 -13.84 -1.78
CA GLN A 345 -6.11 -12.89 -2.65
C GLN A 345 -4.95 -12.21 -1.91
N TYR A 346 -5.18 -11.75 -0.68
CA TYR A 346 -4.13 -11.16 0.14
C TYR A 346 -3.03 -12.18 0.46
N SER A 347 -3.38 -13.41 0.82
CA SER A 347 -2.42 -14.45 1.18
C SER A 347 -1.45 -14.81 0.04
N ARG A 348 -1.84 -14.58 -1.23
CA ARG A 348 -0.97 -14.81 -2.40
C ARG A 348 0.29 -13.94 -2.39
N THR A 349 0.29 -12.84 -1.62
CA THR A 349 1.46 -11.94 -1.46
C THR A 349 2.44 -12.41 -0.39
N LEU A 350 2.05 -13.40 0.41
CA LEU A 350 2.89 -13.97 1.45
C LEU A 350 3.79 -15.08 0.88
N GLY A 351 4.92 -15.35 1.55
CA GLY A 351 5.76 -16.51 1.24
C GLY A 351 5.00 -17.81 1.47
N ASP A 352 5.34 -18.88 0.76
CA ASP A 352 4.62 -20.15 0.84
C ASP A 352 4.58 -20.77 2.25
N LEU A 353 5.60 -20.48 3.08
CA LEU A 353 5.65 -20.92 4.48
C LEU A 353 4.84 -20.05 5.44
N ASP A 354 4.50 -18.81 5.03
CA ASP A 354 3.79 -17.84 5.86
C ASP A 354 2.29 -17.78 5.56
N LYS A 355 1.84 -18.57 4.59
CA LYS A 355 0.43 -18.61 4.18
C LYS A 355 -0.40 -19.40 5.17
N PRO A 356 -1.42 -18.82 5.82
CA PRO A 356 -2.39 -19.58 6.58
C PRO A 356 -3.27 -20.41 5.64
N LEU A 357 -3.75 -21.53 6.13
CA LEU A 357 -4.76 -22.32 5.46
C LEU A 357 -6.13 -21.66 5.66
N LEU A 358 -6.84 -21.37 4.57
CA LEU A 358 -8.16 -20.74 4.60
C LEU A 358 -9.23 -21.75 4.19
N GLN A 359 -10.34 -21.75 4.93
CA GLN A 359 -11.49 -22.59 4.62
C GLN A 359 -12.78 -21.81 4.83
N TYR A 360 -13.64 -21.82 3.82
CA TYR A 360 -15.00 -21.29 3.93
C TYR A 360 -15.92 -22.33 4.60
N ARG A 361 -16.69 -21.88 5.60
CA ARG A 361 -17.74 -22.67 6.24
C ARG A 361 -18.93 -21.79 6.61
N PRO A 362 -20.12 -22.01 6.01
CA PRO A 362 -21.33 -21.31 6.39
C PRO A 362 -21.81 -21.71 7.80
N GLU A 363 -22.47 -20.78 8.51
CA GLU A 363 -22.95 -20.95 9.90
C GLU A 363 -23.93 -22.12 10.13
N THR A 364 -24.53 -22.65 9.07
CA THR A 364 -25.48 -23.78 9.13
C THR A 364 -24.85 -25.15 9.36
N SER A 365 -23.51 -25.25 9.38
CA SER A 365 -22.82 -26.48 9.68
C SER A 365 -22.75 -26.68 11.20
N SER A 366 -23.42 -27.76 11.69
CA SER A 366 -23.53 -28.23 13.07
C SER A 366 -22.20 -28.23 13.85
N PRO A 367 -22.26 -28.05 15.21
CA PRO A 367 -21.09 -28.14 16.11
C PRO A 367 -20.33 -29.50 16.10
N ASP A 368 -20.85 -30.52 15.45
CA ASP A 368 -20.20 -31.82 15.33
C ASP A 368 -18.86 -31.83 14.56
N PHE A 369 -18.39 -30.69 14.16
CA PHE A 369 -17.13 -30.53 13.44
C PHE A 369 -15.90 -30.97 14.24
N MET A 370 -15.88 -30.71 15.56
CA MET A 370 -14.77 -31.13 16.43
C MET A 370 -14.56 -32.62 16.53
N SER A 371 -15.57 -33.40 16.14
CA SER A 371 -15.56 -34.87 16.15
C SER A 371 -15.31 -35.51 14.78
N SER A 372 -15.26 -34.71 13.70
CA SER A 372 -15.14 -35.22 12.33
C SER A 372 -13.69 -35.56 11.94
N GLU A 373 -13.51 -36.59 11.10
CA GLU A 373 -12.22 -36.97 10.51
C GLU A 373 -11.56 -35.79 9.73
N ASN A 374 -12.35 -34.84 9.26
CA ASN A 374 -11.87 -33.65 8.55
C ASN A 374 -11.05 -32.70 9.45
N PHE A 375 -11.34 -32.64 10.76
CA PHE A 375 -10.53 -31.85 11.71
C PHE A 375 -9.19 -32.55 11.99
N LYS A 376 -9.19 -33.91 12.03
CA LYS A 376 -7.94 -34.65 12.22
C LYS A 376 -7.00 -34.58 11.04
N ASN A 377 -7.52 -34.36 9.83
CA ASN A 377 -6.72 -34.20 8.62
C ASN A 377 -6.18 -32.75 8.40
N LEU A 378 -6.73 -31.77 9.11
CA LEU A 378 -6.29 -30.38 9.09
C LEU A 378 -5.23 -30.05 10.17
N MET A 379 -5.15 -30.86 11.22
CA MET A 379 -4.14 -30.78 12.27
C MET A 379 -3.05 -31.86 12.11
#